data_2af5b001d861ed1578527a9007bede3b
#
_entry.id   2af5b001d861ed1578527a9007bede3b
#
_cell.length_a   1.000
_cell.length_b   1.000
_cell.length_c   1.000
_cell.angle_alpha   90.00
_cell.angle_beta   90.00
_cell.angle_gamma   90.00
#
_symmetry.space_group_name_H-M   'P 1'
#
loop_
_entity.id
_entity.type
_entity.pdbx_description
1 polymer ?
#
loop_
_entity_poly.entity_id
_entity_poly.type
_entity_poly.pdbx_seq_one_letter_code
_entity_poly.pdbx_strand_id
1 'polypeptide(L)'
;MKINNVDMQQAAAFANEVQKDKSKAIKVKKITGSWNFPEGNPQFSAVLAHASGTTTVEADAPPFLGGAGQKPDPVQYCLFGLAACFAQTFASVAAEKGVTLSKLSVSAENTVNLSAALGIGNEPPTELVKITVTASGAESSKLSEIEALARDRCPGVYCLTNPIQLQTELKVE
;
A
#
# COMPACT_ATOMS: atom_id res chain seq x y z
N MET A 1 16.19 16.10 -12.43
CA MET A 1 15.21 17.12 -11.91
C MET A 1 14.14 16.39 -11.14
N LYS A 2 13.82 16.87 -9.93
CA LYS A 2 12.74 16.29 -9.09
C LYS A 2 11.49 17.16 -9.19
N ILE A 3 10.33 16.53 -9.38
CA ILE A 3 8.99 17.14 -9.32
C ILE A 3 8.19 16.31 -8.34
N ASN A 4 7.51 16.92 -7.39
CA ASN A 4 6.75 16.22 -6.33
C ASN A 4 7.59 15.17 -5.56
N ASN A 5 8.88 15.45 -5.34
CA ASN A 5 9.86 14.51 -4.78
C ASN A 5 10.12 13.25 -5.64
N VAL A 6 9.65 13.22 -6.88
CA VAL A 6 9.91 12.14 -7.86
C VAL A 6 11.10 12.52 -8.73
N ASP A 7 12.10 11.65 -8.81
CA ASP A 7 13.26 11.86 -9.73
C ASP A 7 12.88 11.44 -11.14
N MET A 8 12.57 12.44 -11.98
CA MET A 8 12.11 12.22 -13.34
C MET A 8 13.17 11.64 -14.27
N GLN A 9 14.46 11.88 -13.99
CA GLN A 9 15.54 11.29 -14.78
C GLN A 9 15.65 9.79 -14.53
N GLN A 10 15.61 9.38 -13.27
CA GLN A 10 15.63 7.96 -12.91
C GLN A 10 14.38 7.23 -13.41
N ALA A 11 13.21 7.84 -13.28
CA ALA A 11 11.96 7.27 -13.78
C ALA A 11 12.00 7.08 -15.33
N ALA A 12 12.46 8.09 -16.07
CA ALA A 12 12.60 8.01 -17.52
C ALA A 12 13.66 6.98 -17.96
N ALA A 13 14.80 6.90 -17.26
CA ALA A 13 15.82 5.90 -17.52
C ALA A 13 15.29 4.49 -17.37
N PHE A 14 14.56 4.22 -16.26
CA PHE A 14 13.94 2.92 -16.03
C PHE A 14 12.84 2.61 -17.07
N ALA A 15 12.01 3.58 -17.44
CA ALA A 15 11.02 3.41 -18.50
C ALA A 15 11.66 3.01 -19.84
N ASN A 16 12.78 3.64 -20.20
CA ASN A 16 13.55 3.30 -21.41
C ASN A 16 14.15 1.89 -21.34
N GLU A 17 14.60 1.44 -20.16
CA GLU A 17 15.06 0.06 -19.98
C GLU A 17 13.93 -0.95 -20.17
N VAL A 18 12.75 -0.67 -19.61
CA VAL A 18 11.56 -1.51 -19.74
C VAL A 18 11.05 -1.54 -21.19
N GLN A 19 11.16 -0.43 -21.94
CA GLN A 19 10.80 -0.42 -23.36
C GLN A 19 11.69 -1.36 -24.19
N LYS A 20 12.98 -1.43 -23.85
CA LYS A 20 13.94 -2.33 -24.52
C LYS A 20 13.80 -3.78 -24.09
N ASP A 21 13.45 -4.00 -22.83
CA ASP A 21 13.31 -5.33 -22.24
C ASP A 21 12.16 -5.32 -21.21
N LYS A 22 11.01 -5.86 -21.61
CA LYS A 22 9.79 -5.92 -20.78
C LYS A 22 9.97 -6.71 -19.48
N SER A 23 10.90 -7.68 -19.44
CA SER A 23 11.16 -8.46 -18.24
C SER A 23 11.67 -7.61 -17.08
N LYS A 24 12.32 -6.50 -17.35
CA LYS A 24 12.81 -5.54 -16.35
C LYS A 24 11.70 -4.85 -15.55
N ALA A 25 10.47 -4.84 -16.06
CA ALA A 25 9.31 -4.34 -15.32
C ALA A 25 8.90 -5.27 -14.16
N ILE A 26 9.25 -6.56 -14.25
CA ILE A 26 8.84 -7.55 -13.25
C ILE A 26 9.74 -7.44 -12.01
N LYS A 27 9.14 -7.14 -10.86
CA LYS A 27 9.84 -7.02 -9.58
C LYS A 27 9.14 -7.87 -8.53
N VAL A 28 9.86 -8.77 -7.89
CA VAL A 28 9.36 -9.52 -6.73
C VAL A 28 9.50 -8.68 -5.47
N LYS A 29 8.41 -8.55 -4.74
CA LYS A 29 8.38 -7.94 -3.40
C LYS A 29 8.10 -9.03 -2.39
N LYS A 30 8.84 -9.02 -1.29
CA LYS A 30 8.70 -10.01 -0.23
C LYS A 30 8.85 -9.34 1.13
N ILE A 31 8.04 -9.77 2.07
CA ILE A 31 8.20 -9.51 3.49
C ILE A 31 8.22 -10.87 4.21
N THR A 32 9.04 -11.00 5.24
CA THR A 32 9.05 -12.15 6.14
C THR A 32 9.01 -11.61 7.56
N GLY A 33 8.10 -12.11 8.35
CA GLY A 33 7.96 -11.75 9.75
C GLY A 33 7.64 -12.97 10.59
N SER A 34 7.66 -12.78 11.90
CA SER A 34 7.45 -13.82 12.89
C SER A 34 6.41 -13.40 13.92
N TRP A 35 5.65 -14.38 14.40
CA TRP A 35 4.80 -14.21 15.56
C TRP A 35 5.64 -14.24 16.84
N ASN A 36 5.37 -13.33 17.76
CA ASN A 36 6.04 -13.24 19.05
C ASN A 36 5.17 -13.92 20.10
N PHE A 37 5.65 -15.03 20.66
CA PHE A 37 4.91 -15.82 21.66
C PHE A 37 4.98 -15.25 23.10
N PRO A 38 6.11 -14.64 23.56
CA PRO A 38 6.18 -14.13 24.93
C PRO A 38 5.23 -12.94 25.13
N GLU A 39 4.54 -12.95 26.29
CA GLU A 39 3.69 -11.84 26.70
C GLU A 39 4.44 -10.52 26.81
N GLY A 40 3.72 -9.41 26.64
CA GLY A 40 4.27 -8.06 26.74
C GLY A 40 4.96 -7.54 25.47
N ASN A 41 5.06 -8.37 24.43
CA ASN A 41 5.57 -7.94 23.11
C ASN A 41 4.42 -7.76 22.11
N PRO A 42 4.59 -6.90 21.10
CA PRO A 42 3.69 -6.88 19.94
C PRO A 42 3.64 -8.26 19.28
N GLN A 43 2.46 -8.70 18.86
CA GLN A 43 2.21 -10.08 18.41
C GLN A 43 2.99 -10.46 17.14
N PHE A 44 3.27 -9.50 16.27
CA PHE A 44 3.98 -9.77 15.01
C PHE A 44 5.06 -8.73 14.74
N SER A 45 6.19 -9.15 14.21
CA SER A 45 7.26 -8.25 13.81
C SER A 45 7.93 -8.70 12.49
N ALA A 46 8.37 -7.73 11.70
CA ALA A 46 9.11 -7.96 10.48
C ALA A 46 10.15 -6.87 10.24
N VAL A 47 11.23 -7.22 9.53
CA VAL A 47 12.25 -6.27 9.11
C VAL A 47 12.12 -6.02 7.62
N LEU A 48 11.90 -4.76 7.24
CA LEU A 48 11.82 -4.31 5.85
C LEU A 48 13.15 -3.70 5.43
N ALA A 49 13.77 -4.28 4.40
CA ALA A 49 14.97 -3.71 3.80
C ALA A 49 14.61 -2.61 2.79
N HIS A 50 15.42 -1.55 2.75
CA HIS A 50 15.33 -0.46 1.79
C HIS A 50 16.73 0.03 1.40
N ALA A 51 16.82 0.95 0.44
CA ALA A 51 18.11 1.36 -0.15
C ALA A 51 19.13 1.92 0.87
N SER A 52 18.65 2.52 1.97
CA SER A 52 19.52 3.14 3.00
C SER A 52 19.61 2.35 4.30
N GLY A 53 19.05 1.12 4.36
CA GLY A 53 19.10 0.28 5.57
C GLY A 53 17.87 -0.61 5.75
N THR A 54 17.43 -0.73 6.99
CA THR A 54 16.26 -1.53 7.37
C THR A 54 15.34 -0.75 8.30
N THR A 55 14.05 -1.11 8.29
CA THR A 55 13.06 -0.62 9.23
C THR A 55 12.34 -1.81 9.86
N THR A 56 12.30 -1.89 11.18
CA THR A 56 11.46 -2.85 11.88
C THR A 56 10.04 -2.32 11.94
N VAL A 57 9.08 -3.15 11.54
CA VAL A 57 7.65 -2.89 11.70
C VAL A 57 7.06 -3.94 12.62
N GLU A 58 6.13 -3.51 13.47
CA GLU A 58 5.48 -4.35 14.46
C GLU A 58 3.98 -4.12 14.40
N ALA A 59 3.21 -5.19 14.53
CA ALA A 59 1.76 -5.14 14.56
C ALA A 59 1.22 -5.84 15.81
N ASP A 60 0.12 -5.33 16.31
CA ASP A 60 -0.56 -5.92 17.45
C ASP A 60 -2.08 -5.83 17.25
N ALA A 61 -2.80 -6.90 17.56
CA ALA A 61 -4.24 -6.87 17.46
C ALA A 61 -4.85 -5.93 18.52
N PRO A 62 -6.01 -5.32 18.25
CA PRO A 62 -6.71 -4.54 19.25
C PRO A 62 -7.19 -5.43 20.41
N PRO A 63 -7.42 -4.87 21.61
CA PRO A 63 -7.80 -5.67 22.80
C PRO A 63 -9.02 -6.56 22.61
N PHE A 64 -10.02 -6.13 21.85
CA PHE A 64 -11.22 -6.93 21.58
C PHE A 64 -10.96 -8.15 20.65
N LEU A 65 -9.78 -8.25 20.04
CA LEU A 65 -9.30 -9.43 19.31
C LEU A 65 -8.16 -10.16 20.02
N GLY A 66 -7.93 -9.87 21.30
CA GLY A 66 -6.95 -10.57 22.14
C GLY A 66 -5.52 -10.06 22.05
N GLY A 67 -5.28 -8.92 21.43
CA GLY A 67 -4.01 -8.22 21.48
C GLY A 67 -3.94 -7.22 22.63
N ALA A 68 -2.81 -6.57 22.81
CA ALA A 68 -2.64 -5.48 23.78
C ALA A 68 -2.82 -4.08 23.15
N GLY A 69 -2.92 -3.99 21.82
CA GLY A 69 -3.02 -2.72 21.09
C GLY A 69 -1.79 -1.84 21.20
N GLN A 70 -0.61 -2.43 21.41
CA GLN A 70 0.64 -1.69 21.62
C GLN A 70 1.20 -1.09 20.31
N LYS A 71 0.75 -1.61 19.16
CA LYS A 71 1.18 -1.20 17.82
C LYS A 71 -0.04 -1.10 16.90
N PRO A 72 0.12 -0.46 15.71
CA PRO A 72 -0.95 -0.46 14.73
C PRO A 72 -1.41 -1.89 14.41
N ASP A 73 -2.71 -2.06 14.21
CA ASP A 73 -3.26 -3.37 13.86
C ASP A 73 -2.91 -3.75 12.40
N PRO A 74 -2.98 -5.05 12.05
CA PRO A 74 -2.65 -5.51 10.69
C PRO A 74 -3.47 -4.86 9.58
N VAL A 75 -4.74 -4.51 9.81
CA VAL A 75 -5.60 -3.86 8.82
C VAL A 75 -5.15 -2.43 8.57
N GLN A 76 -4.67 -1.71 9.61
CA GLN A 76 -4.08 -0.38 9.44
C GLN A 76 -2.83 -0.42 8.55
N TYR A 77 -2.00 -1.48 8.62
CA TYR A 77 -0.87 -1.65 7.71
C TYR A 77 -1.31 -1.91 6.26
N CYS A 78 -2.39 -2.66 6.04
CA CYS A 78 -2.98 -2.82 4.70
C CYS A 78 -3.45 -1.47 4.15
N LEU A 79 -4.14 -0.67 4.95
CA LEU A 79 -4.60 0.67 4.56
C LEU A 79 -3.44 1.64 4.34
N PHE A 80 -2.41 1.61 5.19
CA PHE A 80 -1.19 2.39 5.00
C PHE A 80 -0.51 2.06 3.67
N GLY A 81 -0.33 0.77 3.37
CA GLY A 81 0.26 0.32 2.11
C GLY A 81 -0.54 0.79 0.89
N LEU A 82 -1.87 0.71 0.95
CA LEU A 82 -2.77 1.18 -0.10
C LEU A 82 -2.67 2.70 -0.29
N ALA A 83 -2.77 3.47 0.80
CA ALA A 83 -2.70 4.93 0.75
C ALA A 83 -1.33 5.42 0.22
N ALA A 84 -0.23 4.83 0.70
CA ALA A 84 1.12 5.16 0.26
C ALA A 84 1.34 4.82 -1.21
N CYS A 85 0.87 3.64 -1.67
CA CYS A 85 0.95 3.22 -3.07
C CYS A 85 0.17 4.17 -3.99
N PHE A 86 -1.04 4.55 -3.60
CA PHE A 86 -1.86 5.49 -4.36
C PHE A 86 -1.23 6.89 -4.41
N ALA A 87 -0.76 7.41 -3.26
CA ALA A 87 -0.10 8.72 -3.18
C ALA A 87 1.15 8.78 -4.06
N GLN A 88 1.98 7.73 -4.04
CA GLN A 88 3.15 7.62 -4.90
C GLN A 88 2.77 7.64 -6.38
N THR A 89 1.76 6.86 -6.77
CA THR A 89 1.30 6.81 -8.16
C THR A 89 0.73 8.15 -8.60
N PHE A 90 -0.08 8.80 -7.76
CA PHE A 90 -0.63 10.13 -8.03
C PHE A 90 0.48 11.18 -8.23
N ALA A 91 1.46 11.23 -7.31
CA ALA A 91 2.59 12.16 -7.40
C ALA A 91 3.44 11.93 -8.66
N SER A 92 3.65 10.66 -9.04
CA SER A 92 4.38 10.28 -10.25
C SER A 92 3.64 10.70 -11.51
N VAL A 93 2.33 10.45 -11.61
CA VAL A 93 1.50 10.87 -12.74
C VAL A 93 1.46 12.40 -12.84
N ALA A 94 1.31 13.11 -11.71
CA ALA A 94 1.37 14.56 -11.70
C ALA A 94 2.71 15.08 -12.25
N ALA A 95 3.83 14.48 -11.82
CA ALA A 95 5.17 14.83 -12.29
C ALA A 95 5.35 14.55 -13.80
N GLU A 96 4.86 13.41 -14.30
CA GLU A 96 4.84 13.08 -15.75
C GLU A 96 4.08 14.13 -16.58
N LYS A 97 3.00 14.67 -16.00
CA LYS A 97 2.16 15.71 -16.61
C LYS A 97 2.71 17.13 -16.40
N GLY A 98 3.89 17.28 -15.80
CA GLY A 98 4.51 18.58 -15.51
C GLY A 98 3.80 19.38 -14.42
N VAL A 99 2.93 18.75 -13.60
CA VAL A 99 2.20 19.39 -12.51
C VAL A 99 3.01 19.33 -11.21
N THR A 100 3.33 20.51 -10.67
CA THR A 100 3.90 20.63 -9.33
C THR A 100 2.77 20.78 -8.32
N LEU A 101 2.61 19.76 -7.47
CA LEU A 101 1.61 19.77 -6.41
C LEU A 101 2.06 20.65 -5.25
N SER A 102 1.17 21.45 -4.70
CA SER A 102 1.39 22.18 -3.46
C SER A 102 0.85 21.44 -2.23
N LYS A 103 -0.07 20.47 -2.45
CA LYS A 103 -0.59 19.58 -1.43
C LYS A 103 -0.96 18.23 -2.03
N LEU A 104 -0.67 17.15 -1.33
CA LEU A 104 -1.22 15.81 -1.58
C LEU A 104 -1.41 15.11 -0.24
N SER A 105 -2.65 14.72 0.04
CA SER A 105 -3.01 13.88 1.18
C SER A 105 -3.92 12.77 0.69
N VAL A 106 -3.68 11.56 1.13
CA VAL A 106 -4.49 10.38 0.79
C VAL A 106 -4.93 9.71 2.09
N SER A 107 -6.24 9.52 2.21
CA SER A 107 -6.86 8.73 3.27
C SER A 107 -7.40 7.44 2.65
N ALA A 108 -7.18 6.31 3.31
CA ALA A 108 -7.79 5.03 3.00
C ALA A 108 -8.57 4.55 4.22
N GLU A 109 -9.80 4.15 4.01
CA GLU A 109 -10.69 3.61 5.05
C GLU A 109 -11.38 2.35 4.53
N ASN A 110 -11.72 1.44 5.43
CA ASN A 110 -12.51 0.26 5.11
C ASN A 110 -13.53 -0.02 6.20
N THR A 111 -14.59 -0.75 5.81
CA THR A 111 -15.55 -1.34 6.73
C THR A 111 -15.19 -2.82 6.87
N VAL A 112 -14.87 -3.22 8.11
CA VAL A 112 -14.50 -4.61 8.44
C VAL A 112 -15.64 -5.26 9.20
N ASN A 113 -16.08 -6.44 8.74
CA ASN A 113 -16.98 -7.31 9.45
C ASN A 113 -16.18 -8.46 10.07
N LEU A 114 -16.19 -8.54 11.39
CA LEU A 114 -15.37 -9.51 12.12
C LEU A 114 -16.06 -10.86 12.32
N SER A 115 -17.34 -11.03 11.90
CA SER A 115 -18.10 -12.27 12.11
C SER A 115 -17.36 -13.50 11.57
N ALA A 116 -16.85 -13.42 10.34
CA ALA A 116 -16.10 -14.53 9.74
C ALA A 116 -14.75 -14.76 10.44
N ALA A 117 -14.05 -13.70 10.84
CA ALA A 117 -12.77 -13.79 11.56
C ALA A 117 -12.94 -14.44 12.94
N LEU A 118 -14.10 -14.24 13.59
CA LEU A 118 -14.45 -14.84 14.88
C LEU A 118 -15.09 -16.23 14.74
N GLY A 119 -15.33 -16.71 13.52
CA GLY A 119 -15.96 -18.01 13.28
C GLY A 119 -17.45 -18.06 13.65
N ILE A 120 -18.14 -16.92 13.70
CA ILE A 120 -19.56 -16.80 14.10
C ILE A 120 -20.48 -16.33 12.96
N GLY A 121 -19.94 -16.12 11.75
CA GLY A 121 -20.69 -15.70 10.57
C GLY A 121 -19.92 -16.00 9.28
N ASN A 122 -20.58 -15.75 8.14
CA ASN A 122 -20.01 -15.94 6.80
C ASN A 122 -20.05 -14.65 5.96
N GLU A 123 -20.29 -13.51 6.58
CA GLU A 123 -20.31 -12.23 5.92
C GLU A 123 -18.92 -11.88 5.38
N PRO A 124 -18.81 -11.08 4.29
CA PRO A 124 -17.52 -10.64 3.78
C PRO A 124 -16.70 -9.93 4.86
N PRO A 125 -15.44 -10.32 5.10
CA PRO A 125 -14.60 -9.70 6.14
C PRO A 125 -14.31 -8.22 5.85
N THR A 126 -14.40 -7.79 4.60
CA THR A 126 -14.27 -6.39 4.19
C THR A 126 -15.38 -6.07 3.22
N GLU A 127 -16.21 -5.08 3.54
CA GLU A 127 -17.40 -4.73 2.75
C GLU A 127 -17.13 -3.55 1.80
N LEU A 128 -16.32 -2.58 2.23
CA LEU A 128 -16.01 -1.38 1.48
C LEU A 128 -14.57 -0.94 1.76
N VAL A 129 -13.90 -0.51 0.70
CA VAL A 129 -12.64 0.24 0.80
C VAL A 129 -12.83 1.56 0.07
N LYS A 130 -12.53 2.69 0.73
CA LYS A 130 -12.62 4.03 0.16
C LYS A 130 -11.28 4.74 0.24
N ILE A 131 -10.86 5.34 -0.87
CA ILE A 131 -9.71 6.23 -0.95
C ILE A 131 -10.23 7.65 -1.14
N THR A 132 -9.78 8.58 -0.30
CA THR A 132 -10.05 10.00 -0.44
C THR A 132 -8.75 10.73 -0.69
N VAL A 133 -8.69 11.52 -1.77
CA VAL A 133 -7.52 12.31 -2.16
C VAL A 133 -7.82 13.78 -1.98
N THR A 134 -6.92 14.50 -1.32
CA THR A 134 -6.90 15.96 -1.27
C THR A 134 -5.62 16.44 -1.94
N ALA A 135 -5.74 17.15 -3.04
CA ALA A 135 -4.61 17.66 -3.81
C ALA A 135 -4.81 19.10 -4.23
N SER A 136 -3.72 19.84 -4.40
CA SER A 136 -3.70 21.19 -4.96
C SER A 136 -2.41 21.45 -5.73
N GLY A 137 -2.40 22.49 -6.58
CA GLY A 137 -1.27 22.83 -7.45
C GLY A 137 -1.64 22.87 -8.94
N ALA A 138 -2.88 22.52 -9.30
CA ALA A 138 -3.43 22.66 -10.64
C ALA A 138 -4.95 22.83 -10.60
N GLU A 139 -5.54 23.09 -11.76
CA GLU A 139 -7.00 23.15 -11.93
C GLU A 139 -7.67 21.82 -11.61
N SER A 140 -8.90 21.85 -11.10
CA SER A 140 -9.66 20.67 -10.68
C SER A 140 -9.78 19.60 -11.78
N SER A 141 -10.03 20.01 -13.02
CA SER A 141 -10.10 19.11 -14.17
C SER A 141 -8.80 18.33 -14.38
N LYS A 142 -7.64 18.99 -14.21
CA LYS A 142 -6.33 18.38 -14.34
C LYS A 142 -6.03 17.43 -13.20
N LEU A 143 -6.41 17.79 -11.97
CA LEU A 143 -6.26 16.90 -10.81
C LEU A 143 -7.16 15.67 -10.93
N SER A 144 -8.36 15.79 -11.49
CA SER A 144 -9.26 14.65 -11.77
C SER A 144 -8.71 13.72 -12.84
N GLU A 145 -8.08 14.27 -13.90
CA GLU A 145 -7.36 13.45 -14.90
C GLU A 145 -6.22 12.65 -14.25
N ILE A 146 -5.44 13.31 -13.39
CA ILE A 146 -4.33 12.66 -12.67
C ILE A 146 -4.85 11.57 -11.73
N GLU A 147 -5.94 11.83 -11.01
CA GLU A 147 -6.58 10.85 -10.12
C GLU A 147 -7.02 9.59 -10.89
N ALA A 148 -7.72 9.75 -12.01
CA ALA A 148 -8.17 8.64 -12.84
C ALA A 148 -6.99 7.78 -13.34
N LEU A 149 -5.92 8.41 -13.84
CA LEU A 149 -4.71 7.71 -14.26
C LEU A 149 -3.98 7.03 -13.09
N ALA A 150 -3.95 7.67 -11.92
CA ALA A 150 -3.36 7.09 -10.73
C ALA A 150 -4.12 5.86 -10.28
N ARG A 151 -5.45 5.88 -10.31
CA ARG A 151 -6.31 4.74 -10.00
C ARG A 151 -6.05 3.57 -10.95
N ASP A 152 -5.96 3.84 -12.25
CA ASP A 152 -5.73 2.80 -13.26
C ASP A 152 -4.33 2.17 -13.18
N ARG A 153 -3.33 2.92 -12.70
CA ARG A 153 -1.93 2.47 -12.65
C ARG A 153 -1.47 1.99 -11.28
N CYS A 154 -2.27 2.18 -10.23
CA CYS A 154 -1.89 1.83 -8.85
C CYS A 154 -1.98 0.33 -8.61
N PRO A 155 -0.86 -0.37 -8.29
CA PRO A 155 -0.91 -1.79 -7.97
C PRO A 155 -1.81 -2.12 -6.77
N GLY A 156 -1.87 -1.24 -5.76
CA GLY A 156 -2.74 -1.42 -4.60
C GLY A 156 -4.22 -1.40 -4.98
N VAL A 157 -4.63 -0.49 -5.87
CA VAL A 157 -6.00 -0.46 -6.40
C VAL A 157 -6.27 -1.67 -7.27
N TYR A 158 -5.32 -2.08 -8.11
CA TYR A 158 -5.46 -3.27 -8.94
C TYR A 158 -5.78 -4.52 -8.10
N CYS A 159 -5.09 -4.70 -6.97
CA CYS A 159 -5.33 -5.82 -6.05
C CYS A 159 -6.74 -5.85 -5.47
N LEU A 160 -7.41 -4.69 -5.34
CA LEU A 160 -8.78 -4.60 -4.80
C LEU A 160 -9.86 -4.79 -5.88
N THR A 161 -9.53 -4.49 -7.13
CA THR A 161 -10.52 -4.44 -8.21
C THR A 161 -10.43 -5.61 -9.18
N ASN A 162 -9.40 -6.46 -9.01
CA ASN A 162 -9.17 -7.62 -9.87
C ASN A 162 -8.93 -8.88 -9.05
N PRO A 163 -9.43 -10.05 -9.47
CA PRO A 163 -9.10 -11.33 -8.84
C PRO A 163 -7.63 -11.65 -9.09
N ILE A 164 -6.87 -11.85 -8.01
CA ILE A 164 -5.47 -12.26 -8.04
C ILE A 164 -5.36 -13.64 -7.43
N GLN A 165 -4.59 -14.53 -8.08
CA GLN A 165 -4.36 -15.86 -7.56
C GLN A 165 -3.59 -15.79 -6.23
N LEU A 166 -4.21 -16.30 -5.15
CA LEU A 166 -3.55 -16.52 -3.87
C LEU A 166 -3.03 -17.96 -3.81
N GLN A 167 -1.77 -18.12 -3.45
CA GLN A 167 -1.16 -19.42 -3.14
C GLN A 167 -0.71 -19.43 -1.68
N THR A 168 -0.99 -20.50 -0.97
CA THR A 168 -0.57 -20.72 0.41
C THR A 168 0.21 -22.03 0.51
N GLU A 169 1.27 -22.05 1.31
CA GLU A 169 2.08 -23.23 1.58
C GLU A 169 2.31 -23.33 3.09
N LEU A 170 2.00 -24.47 3.70
CA LEU A 170 2.35 -24.77 5.09
C LEU A 170 3.62 -25.64 5.10
N LYS A 171 4.65 -25.18 5.83
CA LYS A 171 5.84 -26.00 6.16
C LYS A 171 5.77 -26.37 7.63
N VAL A 172 5.86 -27.64 7.91
CA VAL A 172 5.92 -28.20 9.27
C VAL A 172 7.37 -28.56 9.56
N GLU A 173 7.89 -28.08 10.69
CA GLU A 173 9.25 -28.36 11.19
C GLU A 173 9.22 -29.38 12.34
#